data_358caa9b4256345406d2fb12d240c447
#
_entry.id   358caa9b4256345406d2fb12d240c447
#
_cell.length_a   1.000
_cell.length_b   1.000
_cell.length_c   1.000
_cell.angle_alpha   90.00
_cell.angle_beta   90.00
_cell.angle_gamma   90.00
#
_symmetry.space_group_name_H-M   'P 1'
#
loop_
_entity.id
_entity.type
_entity.pdbx_description
1 polymer ?
#
loop_
_entity_poly.entity_id
_entity_poly.type
_entity_poly.pdbx_seq_one_letter_code
_entity_poly.pdbx_strand_id
1 'polypeptide(L)'
;IFPNIDKINKFDKDLSLGIIKQMGELGLLGIDVPEELGGTNLDKISSTIVTEGVSTGGSPSFAATFGVQTGIGCLGIVFFGTPHQKEKYLPKLTTGDWIAAYALTEPTSGSDALSAKTNAVLSEDGKYYILNGEKQFVTNGNWATVFTVLAQIDGNKFSAFIVEKGTEGFEI
;
A
#
# COMPACT_ATOMS: atom_id res chain seq x y z
N ILE A 1 -12.64 6.87 15.14
CA ILE A 1 -12.75 5.38 14.99
C ILE A 1 -13.74 4.84 16.01
N PHE A 2 -13.49 5.01 17.28
CA PHE A 2 -14.24 4.37 18.38
C PHE A 2 -15.79 4.49 18.28
N PRO A 3 -16.39 5.67 18.01
CA PRO A 3 -17.86 5.76 17.91
C PRO A 3 -18.48 4.98 16.73
N ASN A 4 -17.66 4.58 15.77
CA ASN A 4 -18.09 3.92 14.53
C ASN A 4 -17.59 2.48 14.39
N ILE A 5 -17.05 1.90 15.45
CA ILE A 5 -16.37 0.60 15.44
C ILE A 5 -17.21 -0.53 14.84
N ASP A 6 -18.50 -0.58 15.16
CA ASP A 6 -19.40 -1.63 14.66
C ASP A 6 -19.61 -1.56 13.13
N LYS A 7 -19.65 -0.33 12.58
CA LYS A 7 -19.78 -0.12 11.14
C LYS A 7 -18.47 -0.46 10.43
N ILE A 8 -17.34 -0.02 10.98
CA ILE A 8 -16.00 -0.30 10.46
C ILE A 8 -15.74 -1.81 10.43
N ASN A 9 -16.06 -2.51 11.54
CA ASN A 9 -15.88 -3.96 11.64
C ASN A 9 -16.85 -4.77 10.74
N LYS A 10 -17.91 -4.15 10.25
CA LYS A 10 -18.81 -4.69 9.21
C LYS A 10 -18.38 -4.27 7.79
N PHE A 11 -17.18 -3.75 7.64
CA PHE A 11 -16.62 -3.33 6.35
C PHE A 11 -17.37 -2.21 5.64
N ASP A 12 -17.90 -1.23 6.40
CA ASP A 12 -18.43 0.00 5.81
C ASP A 12 -17.28 0.74 5.11
N LYS A 13 -17.22 0.56 3.79
CA LYS A 13 -16.14 1.06 2.94
C LYS A 13 -16.09 2.58 2.93
N ASP A 14 -17.24 3.21 2.71
CA ASP A 14 -17.30 4.67 2.53
C ASP A 14 -16.94 5.38 3.83
N LEU A 15 -17.41 4.87 4.96
CA LEU A 15 -17.02 5.36 6.27
C LEU A 15 -15.50 5.19 6.50
N SER A 16 -14.95 4.02 6.19
CA SER A 16 -13.53 3.74 6.41
C SER A 16 -12.64 4.63 5.53
N LEU A 17 -12.99 4.80 4.26
CA LEU A 17 -12.29 5.70 3.35
C LEU A 17 -12.43 7.16 3.76
N GLY A 18 -13.60 7.57 4.24
CA GLY A 18 -13.84 8.90 4.79
C GLY A 18 -12.95 9.19 6.02
N ILE A 19 -12.75 8.21 6.91
CA ILE A 19 -11.84 8.35 8.05
C ILE A 19 -10.39 8.45 7.57
N ILE A 20 -9.95 7.61 6.64
CA ILE A 20 -8.61 7.69 6.04
C ILE A 20 -8.38 9.09 5.43
N LYS A 21 -9.36 9.63 4.70
CA LYS A 21 -9.28 10.97 4.13
C LYS A 21 -9.09 12.06 5.21
N GLN A 22 -9.88 12.02 6.29
CA GLN A 22 -9.71 12.93 7.41
C GLN A 22 -8.34 12.80 8.08
N MET A 23 -7.81 11.58 8.19
CA MET A 23 -6.45 11.35 8.70
C MET A 23 -5.39 11.96 7.76
N GLY A 24 -5.60 11.92 6.45
CA GLY A 24 -4.76 12.62 5.47
C GLY A 24 -4.77 14.13 5.66
N GLU A 25 -5.95 14.73 5.85
CA GLU A 25 -6.11 16.16 6.13
C GLU A 25 -5.40 16.61 7.42
N LEU A 26 -5.26 15.70 8.39
CA LEU A 26 -4.51 15.92 9.63
C LEU A 26 -3.01 15.61 9.50
N GLY A 27 -2.52 15.22 8.32
CA GLY A 27 -1.13 14.85 8.07
C GLY A 27 -0.71 13.48 8.62
N LEU A 28 -1.64 12.68 9.14
CA LEU A 28 -1.34 11.41 9.82
C LEU A 28 -0.99 10.27 8.85
N LEU A 29 -1.25 10.41 7.56
CA LEU A 29 -0.88 9.41 6.55
C LEU A 29 0.52 9.62 5.98
N GLY A 30 1.10 10.79 6.15
CA GLY A 30 2.38 11.17 5.57
C GLY A 30 3.50 11.42 6.58
N ILE A 31 3.44 10.82 7.77
CA ILE A 31 4.39 11.12 8.87
C ILE A 31 5.83 10.86 8.46
N ASP A 32 6.09 9.75 7.80
CA ASP A 32 7.42 9.33 7.33
C ASP A 32 7.75 9.80 5.90
N VAL A 33 6.89 10.62 5.30
CA VAL A 33 7.06 11.11 3.92
C VAL A 33 7.65 12.52 3.96
N PRO A 34 8.63 12.84 3.10
CA PRO A 34 9.19 14.19 2.98
C PRO A 34 8.13 15.27 2.70
N GLU A 35 8.32 16.47 3.23
CA GLU A 35 7.39 17.59 3.08
C GLU A 35 7.14 17.96 1.62
N GLU A 36 8.19 17.96 0.80
CA GLU A 36 8.12 18.25 -0.64
C GLU A 36 7.28 17.23 -1.42
N LEU A 37 6.98 16.09 -0.82
CA LEU A 37 6.15 15.02 -1.39
C LEU A 37 4.78 14.89 -0.68
N GLY A 38 4.40 15.91 0.09
CA GLY A 38 3.11 16.00 0.77
C GLY A 38 3.06 15.34 2.13
N GLY A 39 4.21 15.00 2.72
CA GLY A 39 4.33 14.44 4.06
C GLY A 39 4.57 15.49 5.14
N THR A 40 4.79 15.04 6.37
CA THR A 40 5.15 15.86 7.52
C THR A 40 6.60 15.67 7.97
N ASN A 41 7.29 14.70 7.39
CA ASN A 41 8.71 14.39 7.61
C ASN A 41 9.10 14.30 9.11
N LEU A 42 8.26 13.66 9.91
CA LEU A 42 8.53 13.40 11.31
C LEU A 42 9.31 12.10 11.50
N ASP A 43 9.79 11.88 12.72
CA ASP A 43 10.59 10.71 13.06
C ASP A 43 9.76 9.43 13.29
N LYS A 44 10.46 8.30 13.42
CA LYS A 44 9.85 6.99 13.67
C LYS A 44 9.14 6.88 15.02
N ILE A 45 9.50 7.69 16.00
CA ILE A 45 8.81 7.73 17.29
C ILE A 45 7.43 8.33 17.08
N SER A 46 7.33 9.42 16.33
CA SER A 46 6.06 10.06 15.98
C SER A 46 5.13 9.12 15.22
N SER A 47 5.65 8.40 14.21
CA SER A 47 4.83 7.42 13.46
C SER A 47 4.39 6.24 14.33
N THR A 48 5.21 5.81 15.28
CA THR A 48 4.87 4.75 16.24
C THR A 48 3.75 5.20 17.18
N ILE A 49 3.82 6.41 17.73
CA ILE A 49 2.79 6.98 18.60
C ILE A 49 1.44 7.08 17.87
N VAL A 50 1.44 7.53 16.60
CA VAL A 50 0.20 7.58 15.82
C VAL A 50 -0.35 6.20 15.53
N THR A 51 0.50 5.24 15.18
CA THR A 51 0.08 3.84 14.94
C THR A 51 -0.50 3.22 16.20
N GLU A 52 0.10 3.44 17.37
CA GLU A 52 -0.45 3.01 18.65
C GLU A 52 -1.81 3.64 18.90
N GLY A 53 -1.94 4.96 18.73
CA GLY A 53 -3.20 5.68 18.90
C GLY A 53 -4.31 5.16 17.98
N VAL A 54 -4.01 4.85 16.73
CA VAL A 54 -4.97 4.24 15.79
C VAL A 54 -5.36 2.84 16.24
N SER A 55 -4.41 2.05 16.72
CA SER A 55 -4.65 0.67 17.18
C SER A 55 -5.54 0.62 18.42
N THR A 56 -5.45 1.61 19.33
CA THR A 56 -6.33 1.74 20.48
C THR A 56 -7.76 2.13 20.13
N GLY A 57 -8.03 2.52 18.88
CA GLY A 57 -9.37 2.84 18.37
C GLY A 57 -10.34 1.65 18.33
N GLY A 58 -9.88 0.43 18.65
CA GLY A 58 -10.72 -0.76 18.88
C GLY A 58 -11.09 -1.54 17.61
N SER A 59 -10.58 -1.18 16.43
CA SER A 59 -10.77 -1.92 15.18
C SER A 59 -9.44 -2.41 14.62
N PRO A 60 -9.06 -3.69 14.84
CA PRO A 60 -7.82 -4.25 14.29
C PRO A 60 -7.77 -4.22 12.76
N SER A 61 -8.91 -4.40 12.09
CA SER A 61 -8.98 -4.33 10.63
C SER A 61 -8.69 -2.92 10.11
N PHE A 62 -9.18 -1.88 10.79
CA PHE A 62 -8.87 -0.50 10.42
C PHE A 62 -7.40 -0.14 10.73
N ALA A 63 -6.87 -0.62 11.86
CA ALA A 63 -5.46 -0.46 12.19
C ALA A 63 -4.56 -1.12 11.13
N ALA A 64 -4.92 -2.30 10.62
CA ALA A 64 -4.24 -2.95 9.51
C ALA A 64 -4.31 -2.12 8.22
N THR A 65 -5.48 -1.58 7.88
CA THR A 65 -5.67 -0.69 6.73
C THR A 65 -4.74 0.54 6.83
N PHE A 66 -4.73 1.22 7.98
CA PHE A 66 -3.87 2.35 8.25
C PHE A 66 -2.38 1.95 8.18
N GLY A 67 -2.00 0.85 8.82
CA GLY A 67 -0.61 0.38 8.85
C GLY A 67 -0.07 0.02 7.46
N VAL A 68 -0.88 -0.54 6.57
CA VAL A 68 -0.48 -0.77 5.17
C VAL A 68 -0.39 0.55 4.41
N GLN A 69 -1.37 1.45 4.59
CA GLN A 69 -1.36 2.76 3.93
C GLN A 69 -0.09 3.56 4.25
N THR A 70 0.29 3.66 5.51
CA THR A 70 1.43 4.47 5.96
C THR A 70 2.76 3.72 5.96
N GLY A 71 2.71 2.39 6.03
CA GLY A 71 3.86 1.50 6.08
C GLY A 71 4.23 0.91 4.73
N ILE A 72 4.07 -0.42 4.60
CA ILE A 72 4.58 -1.20 3.45
C ILE A 72 3.99 -0.80 2.09
N GLY A 73 2.82 -0.21 2.05
CA GLY A 73 2.21 0.29 0.82
C GLY A 73 2.78 1.63 0.35
N CYS A 74 3.29 2.47 1.26
CA CYS A 74 3.81 3.80 0.96
C CYS A 74 5.35 3.86 1.01
N LEU A 75 5.96 3.31 2.08
CA LEU A 75 7.40 3.47 2.34
C LEU A 75 8.30 2.82 1.29
N GLY A 76 7.83 1.79 0.60
CA GLY A 76 8.54 1.22 -0.55
C GLY A 76 8.78 2.27 -1.64
N ILE A 77 7.78 3.11 -1.90
CA ILE A 77 7.90 4.21 -2.88
C ILE A 77 8.80 5.32 -2.32
N VAL A 78 8.68 5.65 -1.03
CA VAL A 78 9.53 6.67 -0.38
C VAL A 78 11.00 6.31 -0.50
N PHE A 79 11.38 5.07 -0.22
CA PHE A 79 12.79 4.68 -0.18
C PHE A 79 13.37 4.31 -1.53
N PHE A 80 12.59 3.65 -2.39
CA PHE A 80 13.09 3.02 -3.61
C PHE A 80 12.46 3.53 -4.90
N GLY A 81 11.41 4.34 -4.82
CA GLY A 81 10.76 4.94 -5.98
C GLY A 81 11.67 5.90 -6.74
N THR A 82 11.54 5.93 -8.06
CA THR A 82 12.15 6.98 -8.88
C THR A 82 11.55 8.35 -8.54
N PRO A 83 12.21 9.48 -8.84
CA PRO A 83 11.64 10.81 -8.63
C PRO A 83 10.22 10.94 -9.22
N HIS A 84 10.02 10.50 -10.45
CA HIS A 84 8.72 10.51 -11.11
C HIS A 84 7.65 9.68 -10.36
N GLN A 85 8.02 8.49 -9.85
CA GLN A 85 7.09 7.67 -9.06
C GLN A 85 6.73 8.35 -7.74
N LYS A 86 7.70 8.93 -7.04
CA LYS A 86 7.47 9.66 -5.79
C LYS A 86 6.51 10.84 -6.00
N GLU A 87 6.76 11.67 -7.00
CA GLU A 87 5.91 12.82 -7.35
C GLU A 87 4.49 12.40 -7.77
N LYS A 88 4.36 11.28 -8.47
CA LYS A 88 3.06 10.80 -8.95
C LYS A 88 2.20 10.21 -7.83
N TYR A 89 2.80 9.41 -6.95
CA TYR A 89 2.05 8.57 -6.01
C TYR A 89 1.96 9.16 -4.60
N LEU A 90 3.06 9.67 -4.05
CA LEU A 90 3.11 10.03 -2.63
C LEU A 90 2.12 11.14 -2.25
N PRO A 91 1.95 12.24 -3.00
CA PRO A 91 0.98 13.26 -2.63
C PRO A 91 -0.45 12.76 -2.52
N LYS A 92 -0.82 11.76 -3.34
CA LYS A 92 -2.16 11.17 -3.32
C LYS A 92 -2.34 10.15 -2.19
N LEU A 93 -1.27 9.47 -1.80
CA LEU A 93 -1.27 8.53 -0.69
C LEU A 93 -1.29 9.25 0.66
N THR A 94 -0.57 10.35 0.80
CA THR A 94 -0.50 11.15 2.04
C THR A 94 -1.80 11.89 2.32
N THR A 95 -2.56 12.26 1.29
CA THR A 95 -3.88 12.88 1.44
C THR A 95 -5.00 11.87 1.64
N GLY A 96 -4.76 10.57 1.41
CA GLY A 96 -5.79 9.53 1.44
C GLY A 96 -6.71 9.54 0.21
N ASP A 97 -6.39 10.30 -0.85
CA ASP A 97 -7.12 10.24 -2.14
C ASP A 97 -6.91 8.90 -2.82
N TRP A 98 -5.73 8.32 -2.64
CA TRP A 98 -5.40 6.98 -3.10
C TRP A 98 -5.08 6.07 -1.92
N ILE A 99 -5.47 4.81 -2.05
CA ILE A 99 -5.20 3.77 -1.08
C ILE A 99 -4.14 2.84 -1.64
N ALA A 100 -3.14 2.54 -0.82
CA ALA A 100 -2.07 1.62 -1.15
C ALA A 100 -2.36 0.20 -0.65
N ALA A 101 -1.89 -0.78 -1.41
CA ALA A 101 -1.80 -2.17 -1.01
C ALA A 101 -0.41 -2.74 -1.29
N TYR A 102 -0.07 -3.82 -0.58
CA TYR A 102 1.20 -4.54 -0.74
C TYR A 102 0.93 -6.01 -1.03
N ALA A 103 1.32 -6.46 -2.20
CA ALA A 103 0.99 -7.76 -2.74
C ALA A 103 2.26 -8.65 -2.84
N LEU A 104 2.54 -9.37 -1.75
CA LEU A 104 3.66 -10.29 -1.63
C LEU A 104 3.22 -11.74 -1.63
N THR A 105 2.30 -12.10 -0.71
CA THR A 105 1.87 -13.47 -0.43
C THR A 105 1.16 -14.10 -1.63
N GLU A 106 1.45 -15.37 -1.88
CA GLU A 106 0.81 -16.19 -2.91
C GLU A 106 0.19 -17.45 -2.30
N PRO A 107 -0.71 -18.16 -2.99
CA PRO A 107 -1.29 -19.41 -2.50
C PRO A 107 -0.26 -20.46 -2.07
N THR A 108 0.92 -20.45 -2.69
CA THR A 108 2.01 -21.40 -2.42
C THR A 108 3.21 -20.80 -1.70
N SER A 109 3.20 -19.51 -1.36
CA SER A 109 4.32 -18.78 -0.78
C SER A 109 3.85 -17.77 0.24
N GLY A 110 4.20 -18.01 1.50
CA GLY A 110 3.95 -17.11 2.64
C GLY A 110 5.25 -16.70 3.32
N SER A 111 5.64 -17.42 4.39
CA SER A 111 6.89 -17.14 5.12
C SER A 111 8.14 -17.31 4.25
N ASP A 112 8.12 -18.26 3.32
CA ASP A 112 9.13 -18.39 2.27
C ASP A 112 8.77 -17.49 1.08
N ALA A 113 8.90 -16.17 1.28
CA ALA A 113 8.53 -15.17 0.29
C ALA A 113 9.34 -15.26 -1.01
N LEU A 114 10.58 -15.76 -0.93
CA LEU A 114 11.44 -15.89 -2.10
C LEU A 114 11.05 -17.06 -3.02
N SER A 115 10.18 -17.98 -2.57
CA SER A 115 9.61 -19.04 -3.39
C SER A 115 8.35 -18.61 -4.16
N ALA A 116 7.94 -17.34 -4.08
CA ALA A 116 6.83 -16.78 -4.84
C ALA A 116 7.03 -16.96 -6.34
N LYS A 117 5.96 -17.27 -7.07
CA LYS A 117 5.98 -17.65 -8.49
C LYS A 117 5.54 -16.56 -9.44
N THR A 118 4.91 -15.50 -8.93
CA THR A 118 4.59 -14.33 -9.77
C THR A 118 5.84 -13.87 -10.49
N ASN A 119 5.77 -13.75 -11.80
CA ASN A 119 6.89 -13.38 -12.64
C ASN A 119 6.61 -12.10 -13.40
N ALA A 120 7.69 -11.42 -13.78
CA ALA A 120 7.71 -10.23 -14.59
C ALA A 120 8.67 -10.45 -15.76
N VAL A 121 8.12 -10.46 -16.97
CA VAL A 121 8.88 -10.65 -18.21
C VAL A 121 8.96 -9.33 -18.95
N LEU A 122 10.17 -8.91 -19.34
CA LEU A 122 10.36 -7.71 -20.15
C LEU A 122 9.72 -7.92 -21.53
N SER A 123 8.97 -6.91 -21.99
CA SER A 123 8.38 -6.90 -23.33
C SER A 123 9.45 -6.96 -24.42
N GLU A 124 9.10 -7.44 -25.61
CA GLU A 124 10.03 -7.57 -26.75
C GLU A 124 10.66 -6.22 -27.14
N ASP A 125 9.94 -5.14 -26.99
CA ASP A 125 10.40 -3.78 -27.28
C ASP A 125 11.16 -3.12 -26.10
N GLY A 126 11.28 -3.83 -24.97
CA GLY A 126 12.02 -3.39 -23.78
C GLY A 126 11.39 -2.24 -22.99
N LYS A 127 10.11 -1.89 -23.25
CA LYS A 127 9.49 -0.69 -22.64
C LYS A 127 8.71 -0.95 -21.37
N TYR A 128 8.21 -2.17 -21.16
CA TYR A 128 7.39 -2.53 -20.00
C TYR A 128 7.60 -3.97 -19.57
N TYR A 129 7.14 -4.30 -18.40
CA TYR A 129 7.11 -5.67 -17.89
C TYR A 129 5.69 -6.23 -17.96
N ILE A 130 5.57 -7.48 -18.39
CA ILE A 130 4.34 -8.26 -18.35
C ILE A 130 4.38 -9.09 -17.07
N LEU A 131 3.46 -8.83 -16.14
CA LEU A 131 3.34 -9.55 -14.88
C LEU A 131 2.33 -10.69 -15.03
N ASN A 132 2.71 -11.88 -14.57
CA ASN A 132 1.81 -13.03 -14.49
C ASN A 132 1.94 -13.70 -13.13
N GLY A 133 0.81 -13.93 -12.47
CA GLY A 133 0.77 -14.57 -11.16
C GLY A 133 -0.49 -14.22 -10.38
N GLU A 134 -0.55 -14.75 -9.17
CA GLU A 134 -1.67 -14.57 -8.25
C GLU A 134 -1.14 -14.21 -6.88
N LYS A 135 -1.79 -13.24 -6.23
CA LYS A 135 -1.49 -12.80 -4.87
C LYS A 135 -2.71 -13.01 -3.98
N GLN A 136 -2.49 -13.32 -2.70
CA GLN A 136 -3.57 -13.49 -1.73
C GLN A 136 -3.31 -12.76 -0.43
N PHE A 137 -4.36 -12.60 0.38
CA PHE A 137 -4.32 -11.91 1.68
C PHE A 137 -3.78 -10.49 1.59
N VAL A 138 -4.10 -9.80 0.49
CA VAL A 138 -3.65 -8.44 0.23
C VAL A 138 -4.52 -7.46 1.00
N THR A 139 -4.00 -6.95 2.13
CA THR A 139 -4.68 -5.90 2.91
C THR A 139 -4.94 -4.69 2.02
N ASN A 140 -6.12 -4.11 2.13
CA ASN A 140 -6.65 -3.04 1.28
C ASN A 140 -6.96 -3.46 -0.18
N GLY A 141 -6.75 -4.70 -0.61
CA GLY A 141 -6.87 -5.12 -2.01
C GLY A 141 -8.14 -4.63 -2.71
N ASN A 142 -9.31 -4.81 -2.10
CA ASN A 142 -10.59 -4.36 -2.68
C ASN A 142 -10.73 -2.83 -2.80
N TRP A 143 -9.98 -2.08 -1.99
CA TRP A 143 -10.11 -0.61 -1.87
C TRP A 143 -8.97 0.13 -2.57
N ALA A 144 -7.82 -0.52 -2.68
CA ALA A 144 -6.60 0.09 -3.17
C ALA A 144 -6.73 0.60 -4.61
N THR A 145 -6.09 1.73 -4.86
CA THR A 145 -5.88 2.34 -6.16
C THR A 145 -4.51 2.00 -6.73
N VAL A 146 -3.55 1.73 -5.85
CA VAL A 146 -2.18 1.41 -6.24
C VAL A 146 -1.65 0.24 -5.41
N PHE A 147 -0.95 -0.66 -6.06
CA PHE A 147 -0.41 -1.89 -5.51
C PHE A 147 1.10 -1.94 -5.70
N THR A 148 1.83 -2.22 -4.63
CA THR A 148 3.22 -2.66 -4.74
C THR A 148 3.21 -4.18 -4.86
N VAL A 149 3.51 -4.69 -6.05
CA VAL A 149 3.48 -6.11 -6.39
C VAL A 149 4.90 -6.65 -6.47
N LEU A 150 5.20 -7.67 -5.69
CA LEU A 150 6.49 -8.38 -5.73
C LEU A 150 6.45 -9.49 -6.78
N ALA A 151 7.41 -9.49 -7.70
CA ALA A 151 7.52 -10.50 -8.74
C ALA A 151 8.98 -10.88 -9.01
N GLN A 152 9.18 -12.10 -9.53
CA GLN A 152 10.47 -12.57 -9.99
C GLN A 152 10.79 -12.01 -11.37
N ILE A 153 12.03 -11.57 -11.57
CA ILE A 153 12.61 -11.27 -12.87
C ILE A 153 13.66 -12.36 -13.16
N ASP A 154 13.66 -12.88 -14.37
CA ASP A 154 14.63 -13.89 -14.82
C ASP A 154 14.72 -15.15 -13.92
N GLY A 155 13.64 -15.46 -13.20
CA GLY A 155 13.48 -16.68 -12.41
C GLY A 155 14.20 -16.72 -11.06
N ASN A 156 15.00 -15.72 -10.70
CA ASN A 156 15.76 -15.72 -9.45
C ASN A 156 16.00 -14.35 -8.80
N LYS A 157 15.56 -13.29 -9.42
CA LYS A 157 15.67 -11.93 -8.87
C LYS A 157 14.28 -11.41 -8.55
N PHE A 158 14.13 -10.81 -7.38
CA PHE A 158 12.90 -10.14 -7.00
C PHE A 158 12.97 -8.65 -7.27
N SER A 159 11.86 -8.10 -7.74
CA SER A 159 11.64 -6.67 -7.82
C SER A 159 10.23 -6.32 -7.37
N ALA A 160 10.03 -5.05 -7.05
CA ALA A 160 8.73 -4.48 -6.74
C ALA A 160 8.23 -3.66 -7.92
N PHE A 161 6.98 -3.87 -8.29
CA PHE A 161 6.31 -3.17 -9.38
C PHE A 161 5.14 -2.37 -8.81
N ILE A 162 4.99 -1.14 -9.25
CA ILE A 162 3.81 -0.33 -8.93
C ILE A 162 2.77 -0.61 -10.01
N VAL A 163 1.61 -1.15 -9.59
CA VAL A 163 0.49 -1.47 -10.47
C VAL A 163 -0.72 -0.65 -10.05
N GLU A 164 -1.31 0.09 -10.97
CA GLU A 164 -2.53 0.86 -10.70
C GLU A 164 -3.77 -0.01 -10.91
N LYS A 165 -4.82 0.22 -10.13
CA LYS A 165 -6.11 -0.39 -10.35
C LYS A 165 -6.64 0.00 -11.74
N GLY A 166 -7.11 -0.99 -12.49
CA GLY A 166 -7.57 -0.79 -13.87
C GLY A 166 -6.49 -1.00 -14.93
N THR A 167 -5.26 -1.38 -14.53
CA THR A 167 -4.27 -1.91 -15.48
C THR A 167 -4.87 -3.11 -16.21
N GLU A 168 -4.70 -3.21 -17.51
CA GLU A 168 -5.22 -4.32 -18.33
C GLU A 168 -4.73 -5.68 -17.79
N GLY A 169 -5.65 -6.64 -17.65
CA GLY A 169 -5.37 -7.96 -17.08
C GLY A 169 -5.24 -8.00 -15.56
N PHE A 170 -5.43 -6.88 -14.85
CA PHE A 170 -5.40 -6.85 -13.39
C PHE A 170 -6.82 -7.04 -12.82
N GLU A 171 -7.04 -8.14 -12.09
CA GLU A 171 -8.31 -8.52 -11.46
C GLU A 171 -8.14 -8.65 -9.94
N ILE A 172 -9.24 -8.40 -9.18
CA ILE A 172 -9.31 -8.53 -7.72
C ILE A 172 -10.46 -9.47 -7.35
#